data_1eafb018b64a5c18204b2443b9b02aed
#
_entry.id   1eafb018b64a5c18204b2443b9b02aed
#
_cell.length_a   1.000
_cell.length_b   1.000
_cell.length_c   1.000
_cell.angle_alpha   90.00
_cell.angle_beta   90.00
_cell.angle_gamma   90.00
#
_symmetry.space_group_name_H-M   'P 1'
#
loop_
_entity.id
_entity.type
_entity.pdbx_description
1 polymer ?
#
loop_
_entity_poly.entity_id
_entity_poly.type
_entity_poly.pdbx_seq_one_letter_code
_entity_poly.pdbx_strand_id
1 'polypeptide(L)'
;MYTFVNNDIYNAIPSEIKNAIIDTTVVSGHGKSGTENFTSTDKLYLLTLKEIYTDWGAISYDTAKDLTRTLDYYTNIGVTTSSYSGAIKKNGTSPARWWFRAAGSSANRNFCGVSSNGRYNTDYATYTYGVSPAFRLG
;
A
#
# COMPACT_ATOMS: atom_id res chain seq x y z
N MET A 1 -3.59 -11.19 6.04
CA MET A 1 -3.95 -9.86 5.50
C MET A 1 -4.91 -9.94 4.32
N TYR A 2 -4.64 -10.73 3.29
CA TYR A 2 -5.53 -10.87 2.12
C TYR A 2 -6.97 -11.22 2.51
N THR A 3 -7.17 -12.25 3.32
CA THR A 3 -8.49 -12.67 3.81
C THR A 3 -9.20 -11.55 4.57
N PHE A 4 -8.50 -10.86 5.46
CA PHE A 4 -9.06 -9.75 6.22
C PHE A 4 -9.52 -8.60 5.31
N VAL A 5 -8.71 -8.22 4.32
CA VAL A 5 -9.06 -7.14 3.39
C VAL A 5 -10.23 -7.53 2.49
N ASN A 6 -10.18 -8.72 1.89
CA ASN A 6 -11.15 -9.13 0.85
C ASN A 6 -12.41 -9.81 1.41
N ASN A 7 -12.43 -10.20 2.68
CA ASN A 7 -13.66 -10.70 3.33
C ASN A 7 -14.18 -9.68 4.34
N ASP A 8 -13.43 -9.42 5.42
CA ASP A 8 -13.99 -8.65 6.53
C ASP A 8 -14.24 -7.19 6.14
N ILE A 9 -13.23 -6.52 5.54
CA ILE A 9 -13.38 -5.12 5.11
C ILE A 9 -14.33 -5.02 3.92
N TYR A 10 -14.18 -5.87 2.89
CA TYR A 10 -15.05 -5.84 1.71
C TYR A 10 -16.51 -6.03 2.07
N ASN A 11 -16.82 -6.95 2.98
CA ASN A 11 -18.21 -7.20 3.42
C ASN A 11 -18.78 -6.05 4.25
N ALA A 12 -17.94 -5.25 4.91
CA ALA A 12 -18.37 -4.06 5.65
C ALA A 12 -18.64 -2.83 4.77
N ILE A 13 -18.25 -2.85 3.48
CA ILE A 13 -18.54 -1.77 2.54
C ILE A 13 -20.04 -1.74 2.22
N PRO A 14 -20.69 -0.56 2.22
CA PRO A 14 -22.08 -0.43 1.78
C PRO A 14 -22.32 -1.02 0.39
N SER A 15 -23.49 -1.61 0.18
CA SER A 15 -23.81 -2.36 -1.04
C SER A 15 -23.71 -1.50 -2.30
N GLU A 16 -24.10 -0.25 -2.23
CA GLU A 16 -24.06 0.69 -3.34
C GLU A 16 -22.64 0.91 -3.85
N ILE A 17 -21.66 1.05 -2.93
CA ILE A 17 -20.25 1.18 -3.29
C ILE A 17 -19.70 -0.17 -3.75
N LYS A 18 -20.01 -1.24 -2.99
CA LYS A 18 -19.51 -2.60 -3.28
C LYS A 18 -19.87 -3.08 -4.69
N ASN A 19 -21.08 -2.75 -5.15
CA ASN A 19 -21.54 -3.13 -6.48
C ASN A 19 -20.81 -2.40 -7.62
N ALA A 20 -20.24 -1.24 -7.34
CA ALA A 20 -19.46 -0.45 -8.29
C ALA A 20 -17.94 -0.79 -8.23
N ILE A 21 -17.49 -1.60 -7.28
CA ILE A 21 -16.08 -2.00 -7.20
C ILE A 21 -15.77 -3.04 -8.27
N ILE A 22 -14.86 -2.70 -9.16
CA ILE A 22 -14.39 -3.58 -10.23
C ILE A 22 -13.13 -4.35 -9.83
N ASP A 23 -12.94 -5.49 -10.48
CA ASP A 23 -11.70 -6.25 -10.38
C ASP A 23 -10.53 -5.44 -10.92
N THR A 24 -9.43 -5.40 -10.17
CA THR A 24 -8.25 -4.62 -10.48
C THR A 24 -7.04 -5.52 -10.55
N THR A 25 -6.31 -5.46 -11.65
CA THR A 25 -4.99 -6.11 -11.74
C THR A 25 -3.99 -5.34 -10.89
N VAL A 26 -3.40 -6.02 -9.94
CA VAL A 26 -2.45 -5.46 -8.95
C VAL A 26 -1.11 -6.15 -9.12
N VAL A 27 -0.07 -5.37 -9.32
CA VAL A 27 1.31 -5.86 -9.34
C VAL A 27 1.96 -5.59 -8.00
N SER A 28 2.51 -6.62 -7.39
CA SER A 28 3.20 -6.53 -6.11
C SER A 28 4.68 -6.89 -6.27
N GLY A 29 5.56 -6.13 -5.61
CA GLY A 29 6.97 -6.38 -5.60
C GLY A 29 7.31 -7.66 -4.85
N HIS A 30 8.27 -8.41 -5.38
CA HIS A 30 8.84 -9.55 -4.67
C HIS A 30 9.68 -9.09 -3.47
N GLY A 31 9.79 -9.94 -2.46
CA GLY A 31 10.71 -9.73 -1.35
C GLY A 31 12.16 -10.09 -1.69
N LYS A 32 13.02 -10.07 -0.68
CA LYS A 32 14.48 -10.33 -0.81
C LYS A 32 14.82 -11.63 -1.53
N SER A 33 14.04 -12.67 -1.33
CA SER A 33 14.32 -14.00 -1.88
C SER A 33 13.64 -14.28 -3.23
N GLY A 34 12.81 -13.36 -3.69
CA GLY A 34 12.15 -13.46 -4.99
C GLY A 34 12.96 -12.78 -6.09
N THR A 35 12.65 -13.10 -7.35
CA THR A 35 13.24 -12.50 -8.55
C THR A 35 12.21 -11.82 -9.43
N GLU A 36 10.95 -12.20 -9.29
CA GLU A 36 9.85 -11.73 -10.13
C GLU A 36 8.75 -11.09 -9.31
N ASN A 37 8.19 -10.02 -9.82
CA ASN A 37 6.96 -9.45 -9.28
C ASN A 37 5.81 -10.44 -9.50
N PHE A 38 4.82 -10.41 -8.65
CA PHE A 38 3.62 -11.21 -8.82
C PHE A 38 2.40 -10.34 -9.07
N THR A 39 1.47 -10.89 -9.83
CA THR A 39 0.23 -10.21 -10.22
C THR A 39 -0.95 -10.94 -9.60
N SER A 40 -1.88 -10.17 -9.06
CA SER A 40 -3.17 -10.67 -8.58
C SER A 40 -4.32 -9.86 -9.18
N THR A 41 -5.54 -10.40 -9.10
CA THR A 41 -6.76 -9.68 -9.45
C THR A 41 -7.59 -9.54 -8.18
N ASP A 42 -7.74 -8.32 -7.72
CA ASP A 42 -8.34 -8.02 -6.43
C ASP A 42 -9.41 -6.93 -6.53
N LYS A 43 -10.44 -7.04 -5.70
CA LYS A 43 -11.43 -5.97 -5.50
C LYS A 43 -10.91 -4.91 -4.54
N LEU A 44 -10.26 -5.34 -3.47
CA LEU A 44 -9.57 -4.47 -2.52
C LEU A 44 -8.10 -4.84 -2.46
N TYR A 45 -7.23 -3.83 -2.49
CA TYR A 45 -5.79 -4.02 -2.40
C TYR A 45 -5.15 -2.93 -1.52
N LEU A 46 -3.95 -3.17 -1.03
CA LEU A 46 -3.17 -2.13 -0.36
C LEU A 46 -2.36 -1.36 -1.40
N LEU A 47 -2.09 -0.10 -1.11
CA LEU A 47 -1.22 0.72 -1.95
C LEU A 47 0.25 0.28 -1.84
N THR A 48 1.08 0.75 -2.75
CA THR A 48 2.55 0.61 -2.71
C THR A 48 3.23 1.98 -2.63
N LEU A 49 4.54 1.98 -2.41
CA LEU A 49 5.33 3.19 -2.24
C LEU A 49 5.22 4.13 -3.45
N LYS A 50 5.31 3.59 -4.67
CA LYS A 50 5.23 4.39 -5.91
C LYS A 50 3.89 5.09 -6.09
N GLU A 51 2.81 4.52 -5.59
CA GLU A 51 1.48 5.13 -5.66
C GLU A 51 1.34 6.33 -4.72
N ILE A 52 2.20 6.46 -3.72
CA ILE A 52 2.16 7.49 -2.66
C ILE A 52 3.24 8.56 -2.87
N TYR A 53 4.50 8.15 -3.02
CA TYR A 53 5.64 9.07 -3.08
C TYR A 53 6.02 9.36 -4.53
N THR A 54 5.85 10.61 -4.97
CA THR A 54 6.02 11.02 -6.37
C THR A 54 7.44 10.84 -6.89
N ASP A 55 8.42 10.97 -6.02
CA ASP A 55 9.85 10.84 -6.29
C ASP A 55 10.39 9.44 -5.98
N TRP A 56 9.49 8.43 -5.74
CA TRP A 56 9.94 7.07 -5.45
C TRP A 56 10.70 6.49 -6.65
N GLY A 57 12.00 6.49 -6.54
CA GLY A 57 12.90 5.76 -7.42
C GLY A 57 13.13 4.35 -6.88
N ALA A 58 13.63 3.43 -7.70
CA ALA A 58 13.99 2.08 -7.28
C ALA A 58 15.08 2.10 -6.20
N ILE A 59 14.68 2.37 -4.97
CA ILE A 59 15.54 2.27 -3.80
C ILE A 59 15.34 0.86 -3.21
N SER A 60 16.30 0.43 -2.42
CA SER A 60 16.44 -0.90 -1.82
C SER A 60 15.27 -1.45 -0.98
N TYR A 61 14.15 -0.76 -0.88
CA TYR A 61 12.99 -1.16 -0.08
C TYR A 61 11.83 -1.70 -0.89
N ASP A 62 11.74 -1.33 -2.15
CA ASP A 62 10.70 -1.81 -3.06
C ASP A 62 11.36 -2.31 -4.33
N THR A 63 11.25 -3.59 -4.55
CA THR A 63 11.75 -4.24 -5.76
C THR A 63 10.69 -4.31 -6.85
N ALA A 64 9.48 -3.86 -6.60
CA ALA A 64 8.52 -3.64 -7.65
C ALA A 64 9.09 -2.56 -8.57
N LYS A 65 9.74 -2.95 -9.62
CA LYS A 65 10.05 -2.10 -10.77
C LYS A 65 8.74 -1.79 -11.47
N ASP A 66 8.19 -0.77 -11.07
CA ASP A 66 6.82 -0.44 -11.00
C ASP A 66 6.20 -0.09 -12.33
N LEU A 67 5.19 -0.83 -12.68
CA LEU A 67 4.21 -0.45 -13.68
C LEU A 67 3.13 0.50 -13.10
N THR A 68 3.18 0.80 -11.80
CA THR A 68 2.21 1.69 -11.16
C THR A 68 2.68 3.14 -11.23
N ARG A 69 1.74 4.06 -11.31
CA ARG A 69 1.98 5.49 -11.23
C ARG A 69 1.58 6.02 -9.86
N THR A 70 2.12 7.14 -9.47
CA THR A 70 1.64 7.87 -8.29
C THR A 70 0.18 8.27 -8.50
N LEU A 71 -0.62 8.10 -7.46
CA LEU A 71 -2.03 8.51 -7.49
C LEU A 71 -2.13 10.04 -7.48
N ASP A 72 -3.02 10.56 -8.30
CA ASP A 72 -3.21 12.01 -8.48
C ASP A 72 -3.44 12.75 -7.16
N TYR A 73 -4.14 12.12 -6.21
CA TYR A 73 -4.31 12.67 -4.87
C TYR A 73 -2.97 13.02 -4.20
N TYR A 74 -2.03 12.06 -4.16
CA TYR A 74 -0.74 12.27 -3.51
C TYR A 74 0.18 13.20 -4.31
N THR A 75 0.06 13.18 -5.63
CA THR A 75 0.74 14.14 -6.51
C THR A 75 0.28 15.57 -6.20
N ASN A 76 -1.03 15.77 -6.14
CA ASN A 76 -1.62 17.09 -5.92
C ASN A 76 -1.30 17.71 -4.56
N ILE A 77 -1.14 16.88 -3.53
CA ILE A 77 -0.73 17.34 -2.18
C ILE A 77 0.79 17.30 -1.97
N GLY A 78 1.57 16.98 -3.01
CA GLY A 78 3.03 17.09 -3.02
C GLY A 78 3.75 16.08 -2.11
N VAL A 79 3.27 14.83 -2.03
CA VAL A 79 3.93 13.81 -1.22
C VAL A 79 5.19 13.30 -1.91
N THR A 80 6.30 13.45 -1.22
CA THR A 80 7.63 12.97 -1.64
C THR A 80 8.31 12.20 -0.52
N THR A 81 9.46 11.60 -0.80
CA THR A 81 10.28 10.91 0.22
C THR A 81 10.86 11.86 1.28
N SER A 82 10.89 13.16 1.01
CA SER A 82 11.32 14.23 1.92
C SER A 82 10.19 15.09 2.47
N SER A 83 9.03 15.13 1.78
CA SER A 83 7.82 15.87 2.21
C SER A 83 6.65 14.89 2.29
N TYR A 84 6.52 14.19 3.40
CA TYR A 84 5.69 12.99 3.52
C TYR A 84 4.49 13.12 4.47
N SER A 85 4.24 14.29 5.04
CA SER A 85 3.11 14.48 5.98
C SER A 85 1.74 14.17 5.37
N GLY A 86 1.58 14.34 4.05
CA GLY A 86 0.37 13.98 3.32
C GLY A 86 0.09 12.47 3.26
N ALA A 87 1.05 11.62 3.61
CA ALA A 87 0.86 10.18 3.71
C ALA A 87 0.39 9.71 5.11
N ILE A 88 0.24 10.63 6.08
CA ILE A 88 -0.25 10.32 7.41
C ILE A 88 -1.70 9.83 7.34
N LYS A 89 -1.96 8.69 7.95
CA LYS A 89 -3.31 8.21 8.22
C LYS A 89 -3.55 8.16 9.72
N LYS A 90 -4.81 8.22 10.11
CA LYS A 90 -5.19 8.26 11.53
C LYS A 90 -6.06 7.06 11.89
N ASN A 91 -5.91 6.58 13.11
CA ASN A 91 -6.86 5.73 13.79
C ASN A 91 -7.57 6.60 14.84
N GLY A 92 -8.84 6.93 14.60
CA GLY A 92 -9.52 7.98 15.34
C GLY A 92 -8.82 9.34 15.09
N THR A 93 -8.32 9.97 16.16
CA THR A 93 -7.62 11.26 16.09
C THR A 93 -6.09 11.14 16.01
N SER A 94 -5.54 9.96 16.31
CA SER A 94 -4.09 9.75 16.43
C SER A 94 -3.47 9.25 15.14
N PRO A 95 -2.32 9.81 14.71
CA PRO A 95 -1.55 9.26 13.59
C PRO A 95 -1.17 7.81 13.85
N ALA A 96 -1.34 6.96 12.84
CA ALA A 96 -1.10 5.53 12.95
C ALA A 96 -0.18 5.03 11.84
N ARG A 97 0.55 3.95 12.12
CA ARG A 97 1.29 3.23 11.09
C ARG A 97 0.34 2.38 10.26
N TRP A 98 0.64 2.20 8.97
CA TRP A 98 -0.15 1.37 8.09
C TRP A 98 0.69 0.66 7.03
N TRP A 99 0.19 -0.50 6.58
CA TRP A 99 0.92 -1.38 5.68
C TRP A 99 0.74 -1.03 4.21
N PHE A 100 1.82 -1.23 3.45
CA PHE A 100 1.78 -1.40 1.99
C PHE A 100 1.66 -2.88 1.61
N ARG A 101 1.38 -3.15 0.32
CA ARG A 101 1.41 -4.51 -0.24
C ARG A 101 2.82 -5.01 -0.56
N ALA A 102 3.80 -4.12 -0.69
CA ALA A 102 5.15 -4.47 -1.07
C ALA A 102 5.92 -5.15 0.06
N ALA A 103 6.60 -6.25 -0.26
CA ALA A 103 7.56 -6.87 0.63
C ALA A 103 8.88 -6.09 0.64
N GLY A 104 9.56 -6.06 1.79
CA GLY A 104 10.86 -5.42 1.91
C GLY A 104 11.96 -6.22 1.21
N SER A 105 12.74 -5.55 0.36
CA SER A 105 13.84 -6.18 -0.37
C SER A 105 15.10 -6.45 0.46
N SER A 106 15.19 -5.85 1.64
CA SER A 106 16.38 -5.97 2.51
C SER A 106 16.34 -7.17 3.46
N ALA A 107 15.15 -7.68 3.78
CA ALA A 107 14.99 -8.78 4.74
C ALA A 107 13.76 -9.64 4.43
N ASN A 108 13.90 -10.96 4.61
CA ASN A 108 12.87 -11.95 4.25
C ASN A 108 11.57 -11.87 5.07
N ARG A 109 11.53 -11.11 6.13
CA ARG A 109 10.41 -11.01 7.08
C ARG A 109 9.81 -9.61 7.19
N ASN A 110 10.29 -8.68 6.34
CA ASN A 110 9.84 -7.29 6.38
C ASN A 110 8.85 -6.99 5.27
N PHE A 111 7.87 -6.17 5.60
CA PHE A 111 6.98 -5.51 4.65
C PHE A 111 7.15 -4.01 4.72
N CYS A 112 6.88 -3.35 3.60
CA CYS A 112 6.88 -1.91 3.51
C CYS A 112 5.61 -1.34 4.16
N GLY A 113 5.73 -0.14 4.70
CA GLY A 113 4.62 0.57 5.32
C GLY A 113 4.91 2.05 5.47
N VAL A 114 4.00 2.74 6.14
CA VAL A 114 4.12 4.15 6.49
C VAL A 114 4.16 4.30 8.01
N SER A 115 5.12 5.07 8.49
CA SER A 115 5.22 5.46 9.89
C SER A 115 4.14 6.47 10.28
N SER A 116 3.91 6.67 11.56
CA SER A 116 2.91 7.63 12.07
C SER A 116 3.16 9.08 11.64
N ASN A 117 4.40 9.43 11.29
CA ASN A 117 4.72 10.75 10.74
C ASN A 117 4.59 10.85 9.21
N GLY A 118 4.17 9.79 8.54
CA GLY A 118 3.99 9.74 7.08
C GLY A 118 5.21 9.23 6.30
N ARG A 119 6.36 9.03 6.94
CA ARG A 119 7.56 8.52 6.27
C ARG A 119 7.40 7.05 5.93
N TYR A 120 7.89 6.65 4.74
CA TYR A 120 8.01 5.23 4.39
C TYR A 120 8.92 4.48 5.37
N ASN A 121 8.63 3.21 5.59
CA ASN A 121 9.37 2.34 6.51
C ASN A 121 9.28 0.87 6.07
N THR A 122 10.14 0.03 6.65
CA THR A 122 10.01 -1.43 6.58
C THR A 122 10.01 -1.98 7.99
N ASP A 123 9.09 -2.89 8.27
CA ASP A 123 8.95 -3.50 9.58
C ASP A 123 8.62 -5.00 9.47
N TYR A 124 8.75 -5.71 10.58
CA TYR A 124 8.46 -7.13 10.64
C TYR A 124 6.97 -7.41 10.42
N ALA A 125 6.66 -8.41 9.61
CA ALA A 125 5.30 -8.86 9.33
C ALA A 125 4.50 -9.27 10.59
N THR A 126 5.18 -9.47 11.72
CA THR A 126 4.57 -9.78 13.02
C THR A 126 4.00 -8.58 13.75
N TYR A 127 4.31 -7.36 13.30
CA TYR A 127 3.77 -6.16 13.92
C TYR A 127 2.34 -5.90 13.48
N THR A 128 1.55 -5.34 14.38
CA THR A 128 0.16 -4.95 14.12
C THR A 128 0.11 -3.49 13.70
N TYR A 129 -0.19 -3.23 12.42
CA TYR A 129 -0.41 -1.89 11.87
C TYR A 129 -1.78 -1.80 11.22
N GLY A 130 -2.23 -0.59 10.97
CA GLY A 130 -3.44 -0.35 10.24
C GLY A 130 -3.36 -0.84 8.78
N VAL A 131 -4.51 -1.09 8.19
CA VAL A 131 -4.65 -1.31 6.75
C VAL A 131 -5.48 -0.17 6.16
N SER A 132 -5.10 0.28 4.99
CA SER A 132 -5.81 1.30 4.23
C SER A 132 -6.04 0.78 2.82
N PRO A 133 -7.15 0.04 2.63
CA PRO A 133 -7.44 -0.54 1.32
C PRO A 133 -7.78 0.53 0.30
N ALA A 134 -7.44 0.23 -0.95
CA ALA A 134 -7.84 0.97 -2.14
C ALA A 134 -8.69 0.06 -3.02
N PHE A 135 -9.49 0.68 -3.88
CA PHE A 135 -10.32 -0.01 -4.88
C PHE A 135 -10.55 0.89 -6.09
N ARG A 136 -11.02 0.31 -7.17
CA ARG A 136 -11.46 1.04 -8.36
C ARG A 136 -12.96 0.92 -8.53
N LEU A 137 -13.57 2.00 -8.99
CA LEU A 137 -14.98 2.04 -9.37
C LEU A 137 -15.10 2.01 -10.90
N GLY A 138 -16.09 1.31 -11.39
CA GLY A 138 -16.41 1.21 -12.81
C GLY A 138 -17.90 0.99 -13.03
#